data_bd4e64fbc19bce2c5109ebf8fb298293
#
_entry.id   bd4e64fbc19bce2c5109ebf8fb298293
#
_cell.length_a   1.000
_cell.length_b   1.000
_cell.length_c   1.000
_cell.angle_alpha   90.00
_cell.angle_beta   90.00
_cell.angle_gamma   90.00
#
_symmetry.space_group_name_H-M   'P 1'
#
loop_
_entity.id
_entity.type
_entity.pdbx_description
1 polymer ?
#
loop_
_entity_poly.entity_id
_entity_poly.type
_entity_poly.pdbx_seq_one_letter_code
_entity_poly.pdbx_strand_id
1 'polypeptide(L)'
;MLALTLCSIMLAFLSIGCEHDVYNPDNGKDDEKTPNSFDFSTTSSIQVNVKYDVPEGYKVLFEIYLEDPFTIDKDGQIIKRTDLEPVIRRMTDGNGAYSGKEIINSDHGDEAYIYTSYIGVPTLFKTVIAGDAITADIKWDSTDDNPQTRAEGWQAPKG
;
A
#
# COMPACT_ATOMS: atom_id res chain seq x y z
N MET A 1 58.66 51.56 -1.93
CA MET A 1 58.68 50.32 -2.70
C MET A 1 58.52 49.05 -1.85
N LEU A 2 58.50 49.13 -0.52
CA LEU A 2 58.40 47.94 0.37
C LEU A 2 56.95 47.47 0.63
N ALA A 3 56.01 48.34 0.39
CA ALA A 3 54.57 48.02 0.66
C ALA A 3 53.83 47.22 -0.42
N LEU A 4 54.35 47.26 -1.67
CA LEU A 4 53.77 46.56 -2.79
C LEU A 4 54.17 45.06 -2.85
N THR A 5 55.28 44.69 -2.24
CA THR A 5 55.75 43.30 -2.22
C THR A 5 55.12 42.48 -1.16
N LEU A 6 54.57 43.07 -0.08
CA LEU A 6 53.86 42.34 0.97
C LEU A 6 52.43 41.93 0.55
N CYS A 7 51.81 42.71 -0.34
CA CYS A 7 50.46 42.42 -0.81
C CYS A 7 50.41 41.22 -1.79
N SER A 8 51.53 40.97 -2.50
CA SER A 8 51.62 39.89 -3.49
C SER A 8 51.77 38.51 -2.85
N ILE A 9 52.26 38.43 -1.62
CA ILE A 9 52.48 37.18 -0.89
C ILE A 9 51.19 36.73 -0.19
N MET A 10 50.28 37.64 0.15
CA MET A 10 49.03 37.31 0.81
C MET A 10 47.96 36.73 -0.14
N LEU A 11 48.08 36.92 -1.47
CA LEU A 11 47.13 36.36 -2.44
C LEU A 11 47.43 34.90 -2.84
N ALA A 12 48.58 34.36 -2.46
CA ALA A 12 48.99 33.01 -2.87
C ALA A 12 48.46 31.89 -1.94
N PHE A 13 47.83 32.23 -0.81
CA PHE A 13 47.34 31.23 0.16
C PHE A 13 45.84 30.96 0.10
N LEU A 14 45.08 31.54 -0.83
CA LEU A 14 43.63 31.38 -0.94
C LEU A 14 43.20 30.32 -1.98
N SER A 15 44.14 29.55 -2.53
CA SER A 15 43.81 28.50 -3.52
C SER A 15 44.03 27.07 -3.02
N ILE A 16 43.89 26.83 -1.69
CA ILE A 16 43.64 25.46 -1.21
C ILE A 16 42.15 25.24 -1.27
N GLY A 17 41.65 25.11 -2.48
CA GLY A 17 40.33 24.52 -2.70
C GLY A 17 40.38 23.08 -2.25
N CYS A 18 39.50 22.68 -1.33
CA CYS A 18 39.21 21.29 -1.12
C CYS A 18 38.86 20.67 -2.47
N GLU A 19 39.70 19.79 -2.99
CA GLU A 19 39.26 18.83 -3.99
C GLU A 19 38.19 17.99 -3.32
N HIS A 20 36.95 18.32 -3.63
CA HIS A 20 35.84 17.44 -3.40
C HIS A 20 36.07 16.30 -4.39
N ASP A 21 36.53 15.15 -3.90
CA ASP A 21 36.47 13.91 -4.64
C ASP A 21 35.03 13.68 -5.05
N VAL A 22 34.71 14.11 -6.28
CA VAL A 22 33.45 13.72 -6.89
C VAL A 22 33.57 12.20 -7.11
N TYR A 23 32.92 11.43 -6.26
CA TYR A 23 32.75 10.00 -6.47
C TYR A 23 32.26 9.78 -7.90
N ASN A 24 33.17 9.34 -8.76
CA ASN A 24 32.82 8.94 -10.12
C ASN A 24 32.64 7.41 -10.12
N PRO A 25 31.41 6.91 -10.24
CA PRO A 25 31.16 5.48 -10.20
C PRO A 25 31.68 4.69 -11.41
N ASP A 26 32.21 5.37 -12.43
CA ASP A 26 32.61 4.74 -13.70
C ASP A 26 34.09 4.31 -13.76
N ASN A 27 34.90 4.50 -12.73
CA ASN A 27 36.36 4.16 -12.76
C ASN A 27 36.71 2.89 -11.98
N GLY A 28 35.78 2.00 -11.72
CA GLY A 28 36.01 0.72 -11.06
C GLY A 28 35.98 -0.44 -12.06
N LYS A 29 37.06 -0.72 -12.72
CA LYS A 29 37.36 -2.07 -13.18
C LYS A 29 37.89 -2.85 -11.98
N ASP A 30 37.02 -3.35 -11.19
CA ASP A 30 37.26 -4.52 -10.33
C ASP A 30 35.88 -5.12 -10.04
N ASP A 31 35.76 -6.39 -10.38
CA ASP A 31 34.60 -7.25 -10.10
C ASP A 31 34.44 -7.48 -8.58
N GLU A 32 34.47 -6.44 -7.78
CA GLU A 32 33.86 -6.47 -6.46
C GLU A 32 32.36 -6.47 -6.66
N LYS A 33 31.76 -7.67 -6.58
CA LYS A 33 30.35 -7.84 -6.29
C LYS A 33 30.02 -6.91 -5.13
N THR A 34 29.51 -5.72 -5.45
CA THR A 34 28.83 -4.91 -4.45
C THR A 34 27.84 -5.83 -3.74
N PRO A 35 27.97 -6.01 -2.43
CA PRO A 35 27.00 -6.80 -1.70
C PRO A 35 25.64 -6.20 -2.04
N ASN A 36 24.71 -7.08 -2.44
CA ASN A 36 23.36 -6.77 -2.88
C ASN A 36 22.90 -5.46 -2.28
N SER A 37 22.58 -4.49 -3.14
CA SER A 37 22.04 -3.21 -2.69
C SER A 37 20.90 -3.53 -1.73
N PHE A 38 21.05 -3.13 -0.47
CA PHE A 38 19.95 -3.24 0.47
C PHE A 38 18.79 -2.49 -0.12
N ASP A 39 17.74 -3.23 -0.49
CA ASP A 39 16.51 -2.62 -0.90
C ASP A 39 15.82 -2.06 0.34
N PHE A 40 15.90 -0.74 0.51
CA PHE A 40 15.20 0.00 1.56
C PHE A 40 13.76 0.33 1.16
N SER A 41 13.24 -0.30 0.11
CA SER A 41 11.86 -0.09 -0.32
C SER A 41 10.91 -0.59 0.77
N THR A 42 10.23 0.33 1.42
CA THR A 42 9.19 0.04 2.41
C THR A 42 7.82 -0.13 1.76
N THR A 43 7.75 -0.03 0.43
CA THR A 43 6.51 -0.14 -0.33
C THR A 43 6.66 -1.12 -1.47
N SER A 44 5.59 -1.82 -1.79
CA SER A 44 5.47 -2.73 -2.92
C SER A 44 4.29 -2.33 -3.82
N SER A 45 4.39 -2.66 -5.10
CA SER A 45 3.31 -2.44 -6.06
C SER A 45 2.46 -3.70 -6.13
N ILE A 46 1.16 -3.57 -5.90
CA ILE A 46 0.21 -4.68 -5.92
C ILE A 46 -0.86 -4.45 -7.00
N GLN A 47 -1.21 -5.51 -7.73
CA GLN A 47 -2.34 -5.48 -8.67
C GLN A 47 -3.64 -5.75 -7.91
N VAL A 48 -4.60 -4.86 -8.03
CA VAL A 48 -5.93 -5.01 -7.41
C VAL A 48 -6.97 -5.24 -8.48
N ASN A 49 -7.70 -6.36 -8.39
CA ASN A 49 -8.80 -6.73 -9.25
C ASN A 49 -10.02 -7.06 -8.39
N VAL A 50 -11.00 -6.17 -8.36
CA VAL A 50 -12.22 -6.35 -7.57
C VAL A 50 -13.41 -6.26 -8.49
N LYS A 51 -14.33 -7.22 -8.36
CA LYS A 51 -15.59 -7.26 -9.11
C LYS A 51 -16.73 -7.45 -8.12
N TYR A 52 -17.72 -6.57 -8.19
CA TYR A 52 -19.00 -6.70 -7.50
C TYR A 52 -20.09 -7.08 -8.49
N ASP A 53 -20.96 -8.01 -8.10
CA ASP A 53 -22.18 -8.32 -8.83
C ASP A 53 -23.26 -7.27 -8.54
N VAL A 54 -23.24 -6.21 -9.34
CA VAL A 54 -24.19 -5.09 -9.25
C VAL A 54 -24.78 -4.80 -10.63
N PRO A 55 -26.00 -4.22 -10.69
CA PRO A 55 -26.60 -3.83 -11.95
C PRO A 55 -25.73 -2.81 -12.73
N GLU A 56 -25.84 -2.83 -14.04
CA GLU A 56 -25.14 -1.89 -14.91
C GLU A 56 -25.44 -0.43 -14.53
N GLY A 57 -24.42 0.40 -14.54
CA GLY A 57 -24.48 1.81 -14.17
C GLY A 57 -24.18 2.07 -12.68
N TYR A 58 -24.18 1.05 -11.84
CA TYR A 58 -23.86 1.20 -10.42
C TYR A 58 -22.36 1.11 -10.15
N LYS A 59 -21.90 2.01 -9.31
CA LYS A 59 -20.50 2.06 -8.86
C LYS A 59 -20.44 1.82 -7.37
N VAL A 60 -19.49 0.99 -6.95
CA VAL A 60 -19.29 0.63 -5.54
C VAL A 60 -18.03 1.30 -5.04
N LEU A 61 -18.13 2.12 -4.00
CA LEU A 61 -16.98 2.58 -3.22
C LEU A 61 -16.54 1.45 -2.30
N PHE A 62 -15.27 1.07 -2.38
CA PHE A 62 -14.69 0.05 -1.53
C PHE A 62 -13.39 0.50 -0.89
N GLU A 63 -13.07 -0.13 0.22
CA GLU A 63 -11.87 0.08 1.02
C GLU A 63 -11.18 -1.25 1.21
N ILE A 64 -9.85 -1.28 1.13
CA ILE A 64 -9.06 -2.47 1.43
C ILE A 64 -8.24 -2.22 2.67
N TYR A 65 -8.28 -3.18 3.58
CA TYR A 65 -7.53 -3.23 4.82
C TYR A 65 -6.64 -4.47 4.82
N LEU A 66 -5.51 -4.40 5.51
CA LEU A 66 -4.57 -5.53 5.71
C LEU A 66 -4.78 -6.23 7.05
N GLU A 67 -5.70 -5.72 7.85
CA GLU A 67 -6.20 -6.31 9.08
C GLU A 67 -7.73 -6.29 9.06
N ASP A 68 -8.37 -7.11 9.89
CA ASP A 68 -9.83 -7.09 10.02
C ASP A 68 -10.31 -5.70 10.49
N PRO A 69 -11.11 -5.00 9.68
CA PRO A 69 -11.62 -3.68 10.03
C PRO A 69 -12.73 -3.71 11.08
N PHE A 70 -13.14 -4.88 11.55
CA PHE A 70 -14.13 -5.03 12.60
C PHE A 70 -13.53 -5.62 13.87
N THR A 71 -14.15 -5.30 14.98
CA THR A 71 -13.85 -5.87 16.29
C THR A 71 -15.14 -6.05 17.10
N ILE A 72 -15.05 -6.84 18.15
CA ILE A 72 -16.17 -7.02 19.09
C ILE A 72 -15.92 -6.08 20.27
N ASP A 73 -16.92 -5.25 20.57
CA ASP A 73 -16.87 -4.36 21.73
C ASP A 73 -17.17 -5.10 23.03
N LYS A 74 -17.10 -4.39 24.14
CA LYS A 74 -17.36 -4.92 25.50
C LYS A 74 -18.82 -5.43 25.70
N ASP A 75 -19.74 -4.97 24.86
CA ASP A 75 -21.16 -5.36 24.89
C ASP A 75 -21.44 -6.53 23.91
N GLY A 76 -20.40 -7.08 23.27
CA GLY A 76 -20.49 -8.18 22.32
C GLY A 76 -20.97 -7.75 20.93
N GLN A 77 -20.97 -6.45 20.64
CA GLN A 77 -21.39 -5.94 19.33
C GLN A 77 -20.20 -5.84 18.38
N ILE A 78 -20.44 -6.20 17.11
CA ILE A 78 -19.46 -6.02 16.05
C ILE A 78 -19.45 -4.55 15.64
N ILE A 79 -18.31 -3.90 15.83
CA ILE A 79 -18.13 -2.50 15.47
C ILE A 79 -16.96 -2.34 14.51
N LYS A 80 -17.04 -1.35 13.62
CA LYS A 80 -15.92 -0.99 12.75
C LYS A 80 -14.86 -0.27 13.60
N ARG A 81 -13.61 -0.69 13.46
CA ARG A 81 -12.45 -0.08 14.10
C ARG A 81 -12.24 1.34 13.58
N THR A 82 -12.11 2.29 14.47
CA THR A 82 -11.84 3.70 14.13
C THR A 82 -10.35 4.03 14.16
N ASP A 83 -9.54 3.13 14.69
CA ASP A 83 -8.07 3.22 14.78
C ASP A 83 -7.36 2.65 13.57
N LEU A 84 -8.10 1.98 12.66
CA LEU A 84 -7.56 1.36 11.46
C LEU A 84 -7.97 2.14 10.20
N GLU A 85 -6.97 2.61 9.46
CA GLU A 85 -7.18 3.28 8.19
C GLU A 85 -7.06 2.30 7.01
N PRO A 86 -7.88 2.46 5.96
CA PRO A 86 -7.74 1.64 4.76
C PRO A 86 -6.45 1.96 4.02
N VAL A 87 -5.76 0.94 3.54
CA VAL A 87 -4.56 1.10 2.70
C VAL A 87 -4.90 1.51 1.28
N ILE A 88 -6.10 1.14 0.81
CA ILE A 88 -6.62 1.49 -0.51
C ILE A 88 -8.08 1.90 -0.38
N ARG A 89 -8.47 2.99 -1.04
CA ARG A 89 -9.87 3.41 -1.19
C ARG A 89 -10.12 3.75 -2.66
N ARG A 90 -11.02 3.02 -3.30
CA ARG A 90 -11.31 3.16 -4.74
C ARG A 90 -12.80 2.97 -5.02
N MET A 91 -13.18 3.32 -6.23
CA MET A 91 -14.54 3.15 -6.74
C MET A 91 -14.48 2.28 -8.00
N THR A 92 -15.42 1.35 -8.13
CA THR A 92 -15.57 0.55 -9.34
C THR A 92 -16.06 1.39 -10.54
N ASP A 93 -15.93 0.85 -11.72
CA ASP A 93 -16.61 1.36 -12.91
C ASP A 93 -18.13 1.10 -12.87
N GLY A 94 -18.85 1.47 -13.93
CA GLY A 94 -20.28 1.25 -14.04
C GLY A 94 -20.70 -0.23 -14.21
N ASN A 95 -19.74 -1.14 -14.34
CA ASN A 95 -19.98 -2.59 -14.37
C ASN A 95 -19.64 -3.25 -13.04
N GLY A 96 -19.37 -2.48 -11.99
CA GLY A 96 -18.96 -2.98 -10.67
C GLY A 96 -17.53 -3.50 -10.63
N ALA A 97 -16.66 -3.17 -11.60
CA ALA A 97 -15.29 -3.67 -11.68
C ALA A 97 -14.27 -2.58 -11.38
N TYR A 98 -13.17 -2.98 -10.74
CA TYR A 98 -11.96 -2.20 -10.59
C TYR A 98 -10.76 -3.07 -10.92
N SER A 99 -9.82 -2.52 -11.69
CA SER A 99 -8.52 -3.12 -11.96
C SER A 99 -7.48 -2.02 -12.01
N GLY A 100 -6.46 -2.11 -11.15
CA GLY A 100 -5.42 -1.09 -11.06
C GLY A 100 -4.21 -1.56 -10.26
N LYS A 101 -3.08 -0.88 -10.48
CA LYS A 101 -1.89 -1.04 -9.65
C LYS A 101 -1.93 -0.05 -8.50
N GLU A 102 -1.70 -0.54 -7.31
CA GLU A 102 -1.68 0.23 -6.07
C GLU A 102 -0.35 0.05 -5.36
N ILE A 103 -0.04 0.98 -4.47
CA ILE A 103 1.18 0.92 -3.66
C ILE A 103 0.75 0.68 -2.21
N ILE A 104 1.31 -0.35 -1.60
CA ILE A 104 1.08 -0.69 -0.18
C ILE A 104 2.43 -0.85 0.53
N ASN A 105 2.41 -0.94 1.85
CA ASN A 105 3.63 -1.28 2.60
C ASN A 105 4.11 -2.68 2.21
N SER A 106 5.42 -2.86 2.07
CA SER A 106 6.03 -4.17 1.74
C SER A 106 5.93 -5.18 2.88
N ASP A 107 5.81 -4.70 4.12
CA ASP A 107 5.58 -5.53 5.31
C ASP A 107 4.06 -5.70 5.53
N HIS A 108 3.43 -6.45 4.64
CA HIS A 108 2.01 -6.81 4.74
C HIS A 108 1.87 -8.32 4.95
N GLY A 109 0.80 -8.72 5.66
CA GLY A 109 0.41 -10.13 5.76
C GLY A 109 -0.14 -10.68 4.43
N ASP A 110 -0.55 -11.93 4.46
CA ASP A 110 -1.09 -12.63 3.28
C ASP A 110 -2.61 -12.43 3.09
N GLU A 111 -3.24 -11.62 3.93
CA GLU A 111 -4.69 -11.42 3.94
C GLU A 111 -5.07 -9.99 3.60
N ALA A 112 -6.17 -9.85 2.88
CA ALA A 112 -6.80 -8.56 2.60
C ALA A 112 -8.30 -8.62 2.90
N TYR A 113 -8.82 -7.53 3.43
CA TYR A 113 -10.21 -7.36 3.79
C TYR A 113 -10.80 -6.24 2.95
N ILE A 114 -11.76 -6.57 2.10
CA ILE A 114 -12.42 -5.62 1.21
C ILE A 114 -13.75 -5.25 1.83
N TYR A 115 -13.88 -3.99 2.22
CA TYR A 115 -15.05 -3.44 2.89
C TYR A 115 -15.80 -2.49 1.97
N THR A 116 -17.11 -2.53 2.05
CA THR A 116 -17.99 -1.52 1.45
C THR A 116 -19.20 -1.24 2.35
N SER A 117 -19.68 -0.01 2.32
CA SER A 117 -20.97 0.36 2.91
C SER A 117 -22.12 0.33 1.90
N TYR A 118 -21.88 -0.14 0.67
CA TYR A 118 -22.89 -0.21 -0.37
C TYR A 118 -23.95 -1.27 -0.02
N ILE A 119 -25.24 -0.90 -0.07
CA ILE A 119 -26.35 -1.79 0.24
C ILE A 119 -26.59 -2.73 -0.94
N GLY A 120 -26.74 -4.02 -0.69
CA GLY A 120 -27.05 -5.03 -1.70
C GLY A 120 -25.83 -5.84 -2.18
N VAL A 121 -24.69 -5.66 -1.51
CA VAL A 121 -23.50 -6.52 -1.67
C VAL A 121 -22.94 -6.87 -0.29
N PRO A 122 -22.12 -7.93 -0.17
CA PRO A 122 -21.46 -8.24 1.10
C PRO A 122 -20.66 -7.06 1.63
N THR A 123 -20.87 -6.72 2.89
CA THR A 123 -20.19 -5.57 3.54
C THR A 123 -18.69 -5.81 3.72
N LEU A 124 -18.29 -7.05 3.97
CA LEU A 124 -16.91 -7.45 4.15
C LEU A 124 -16.63 -8.73 3.34
N PHE A 125 -15.53 -8.72 2.62
CA PHE A 125 -15.02 -9.88 1.91
C PHE A 125 -13.54 -10.07 2.23
N LYS A 126 -13.20 -11.25 2.77
CA LYS A 126 -11.83 -11.61 3.06
C LYS A 126 -11.24 -12.37 1.88
N THR A 127 -10.04 -12.02 1.47
CA THR A 127 -9.28 -12.70 0.42
C THR A 127 -7.81 -12.82 0.80
N VAL A 128 -7.07 -13.61 0.04
CA VAL A 128 -5.62 -13.72 0.21
C VAL A 128 -4.89 -12.85 -0.80
N ILE A 129 -3.73 -12.35 -0.39
CA ILE A 129 -2.79 -11.68 -1.28
C ILE A 129 -1.94 -12.78 -1.91
N ALA A 130 -2.16 -13.04 -3.20
CA ALA A 130 -1.44 -14.09 -3.92
C ALA A 130 -0.36 -13.46 -4.82
N GLY A 131 0.91 -13.62 -4.44
CA GLY A 131 2.00 -12.88 -5.05
C GLY A 131 1.78 -11.37 -4.86
N ASP A 132 1.87 -10.61 -5.94
CA ASP A 132 1.64 -9.17 -5.91
C ASP A 132 0.21 -8.83 -6.38
N ALA A 133 -0.80 -9.62 -5.98
CA ALA A 133 -2.18 -9.41 -6.43
C ALA A 133 -3.23 -9.66 -5.34
N ILE A 134 -4.22 -8.76 -5.29
CA ILE A 134 -5.49 -8.93 -4.58
C ILE A 134 -6.57 -9.13 -5.64
N THR A 135 -7.25 -10.29 -5.60
CA THR A 135 -8.33 -10.59 -6.54
C THR A 135 -9.58 -11.03 -5.79
N ALA A 136 -10.72 -10.43 -6.12
CA ALA A 136 -12.01 -10.73 -5.53
C ALA A 136 -13.15 -10.63 -6.54
N ASP A 137 -14.00 -11.67 -6.60
CA ASP A 137 -15.27 -11.69 -7.32
C ASP A 137 -16.39 -11.79 -6.26
N ILE A 138 -16.96 -10.65 -5.89
CA ILE A 138 -17.86 -10.51 -4.74
C ILE A 138 -19.29 -10.58 -5.23
N LYS A 139 -19.95 -11.68 -4.91
CA LYS A 139 -21.34 -11.95 -5.25
C LYS A 139 -22.20 -12.05 -4.01
N TRP A 140 -23.41 -11.56 -4.12
CA TRP A 140 -24.44 -11.85 -3.12
C TRP A 140 -24.99 -13.24 -3.40
N ASP A 141 -24.43 -14.23 -2.75
CA ASP A 141 -25.02 -15.57 -2.76
C ASP A 141 -25.73 -15.79 -1.42
N SER A 142 -27.06 -15.86 -1.48
CA SER A 142 -27.89 -16.17 -0.32
C SER A 142 -27.74 -17.64 0.15
N THR A 143 -27.03 -18.46 -0.63
CA THR A 143 -26.81 -19.89 -0.36
C THR A 143 -25.36 -20.19 0.00
N ASP A 144 -24.47 -19.19 -0.09
CA ASP A 144 -23.06 -19.42 0.15
C ASP A 144 -22.77 -19.47 1.66
N ASP A 145 -22.62 -20.67 2.16
CA ASP A 145 -22.07 -20.96 3.50
C ASP A 145 -20.56 -20.58 3.59
N ASN A 146 -20.08 -19.71 2.69
CA ASN A 146 -18.70 -19.27 2.72
C ASN A 146 -18.45 -18.43 3.98
N PRO A 147 -17.75 -18.97 4.98
CA PRO A 147 -17.46 -18.24 6.23
C PRO A 147 -16.63 -16.98 6.02
N GLN A 148 -16.12 -16.78 4.81
CA GLN A 148 -15.29 -15.60 4.44
C GLN A 148 -16.12 -14.33 4.20
N THR A 149 -17.44 -14.42 4.03
CA THR A 149 -18.33 -13.28 3.81
C THR A 149 -19.03 -12.78 5.07
N ARG A 150 -18.89 -13.50 6.18
CA ARG A 150 -19.39 -13.09 7.49
C ARG A 150 -18.23 -12.92 8.45
N ALA A 151 -18.20 -11.79 9.14
CA ALA A 151 -17.44 -11.71 10.38
C ALA A 151 -17.91 -12.88 11.26
N GLU A 152 -17.02 -13.75 11.71
CA GLU A 152 -17.36 -14.84 12.62
C GLU A 152 -18.12 -14.24 13.81
N GLY A 153 -19.36 -14.69 14.00
CA GLY A 153 -20.22 -14.24 15.10
C GLY A 153 -21.39 -13.35 14.70
N TRP A 154 -21.50 -12.88 13.45
CA TRP A 154 -22.69 -12.13 13.04
C TRP A 154 -23.88 -13.10 12.85
N GLN A 155 -24.87 -13.01 13.73
CA GLN A 155 -26.17 -13.64 13.54
C GLN A 155 -27.16 -12.55 13.14
N ALA A 156 -27.90 -12.77 12.05
CA ALA A 156 -29.01 -11.90 11.70
C ALA A 156 -29.98 -11.79 12.88
N PRO A 157 -30.50 -10.60 13.21
CA PRO A 157 -31.53 -10.46 14.23
C PRO A 157 -32.68 -11.40 13.89
N LYS A 158 -33.05 -12.25 14.84
CA LYS A 158 -34.29 -13.05 14.72
C LYS A 158 -35.43 -12.07 14.83
N GLY A 159 -36.12 -11.82 13.71
CA GLY A 159 -37.38 -11.09 13.70
C GLY A 159 -38.50 -11.80 14.46
#